data_91e9ba97d0128bdde3d05c936ed3ca71
#
_entry.id   91e9ba97d0128bdde3d05c936ed3ca71
#
_cell.length_a   1.000
_cell.length_b   1.000
_cell.length_c   1.000
_cell.angle_alpha   90.00
_cell.angle_beta   90.00
_cell.angle_gamma   90.00
#
_symmetry.space_group_name_H-M   'P 1'
#
loop_
_entity.id
_entity.type
_entity.pdbx_description
1 polymer ?
#
loop_
_entity_poly.entity_id
_entity_poly.type
_entity_poly.pdbx_seq_one_letter_code
_entity_poly.pdbx_strand_id
1 'polypeptide(L)'
;MMKRWMAMGMALCLTAASLAGCSGTKDAAESTQAEAETSTEEAAAEEETAKESDLDKLTFTYVTSPLNVPTIIEKNQGIFEKTFGDMGIEVDYAELTSGADQTQALASGDVQVLYAVGGTSVILSAANGADIKVLNMYSRSPKAFCMYSKDESLTTPESLRGKTIAGPTGTNLHELLVSYLATAGMTIDDVNYVNMSIPDAKAGLDGGSVDVALVAGATAYNAGQQGYHLVADGEGLIKAIIAVAVTQKFYDEHPEIIEKLEEAQTEIADFMEEKPDETMQIVADELDLDTDAVKSMYDLYDFSTEITDDDKEGFQKTADFMYESGMIDEAFDVNQLFIEK
;
A
#
# COMPACT_ATOMS: atom_id res chain seq x y z
N MET A 1 32.72 13.98 37.70
CA MET A 1 33.27 12.77 38.34
C MET A 1 33.09 11.64 37.35
N MET A 2 34.10 11.29 36.57
CA MET A 2 35.10 10.23 36.81
C MET A 2 34.42 8.87 37.07
N LYS A 3 34.67 7.76 36.36
CA LYS A 3 35.84 7.16 35.70
C LYS A 3 35.26 5.98 34.89
N ARG A 4 35.61 5.68 33.64
CA ARG A 4 36.78 4.96 33.09
C ARG A 4 36.86 3.46 33.43
N TRP A 5 37.17 2.72 32.36
CA TRP A 5 38.09 1.56 32.16
C TRP A 5 37.37 0.26 31.80
N MET A 6 37.75 -0.56 30.90
CA MET A 6 38.87 -0.98 30.00
C MET A 6 38.46 -2.37 29.59
N ALA A 7 38.48 -2.77 28.36
CA ALA A 7 39.52 -3.18 27.41
C ALA A 7 39.94 -4.67 27.53
N MET A 8 40.08 -5.27 26.35
CA MET A 8 41.07 -6.26 25.97
C MET A 8 40.74 -7.76 26.05
N GLY A 9 40.92 -8.43 24.91
CA GLY A 9 41.11 -9.86 24.81
C GLY A 9 41.09 -10.40 23.37
N MET A 10 42.20 -10.21 22.70
CA MET A 10 42.58 -10.79 21.40
C MET A 10 43.02 -12.25 21.61
N ALA A 11 42.62 -13.19 20.78
CA ALA A 11 43.39 -14.40 20.52
C ALA A 11 43.12 -14.99 19.14
N LEU A 12 44.12 -14.86 18.34
CA LEU A 12 44.40 -15.48 17.05
C LEU A 12 44.76 -16.94 17.26
N CYS A 13 44.27 -17.90 16.44
CA CYS A 13 44.98 -19.14 16.16
C CYS A 13 44.68 -19.57 14.72
N LEU A 14 45.67 -19.41 13.88
CA LEU A 14 45.88 -20.10 12.60
C LEU A 14 46.38 -21.52 12.91
N THR A 15 45.90 -22.52 12.17
CA THR A 15 46.77 -23.64 11.73
C THR A 15 46.28 -24.16 10.37
N ALA A 16 47.28 -24.23 9.49
CA ALA A 16 47.24 -24.67 8.12
C ALA A 16 47.68 -26.12 7.95
N ALA A 17 47.56 -26.60 6.73
CA ALA A 17 48.26 -27.71 6.06
C ALA A 17 47.69 -29.11 6.25
N SER A 18 47.66 -30.02 5.31
CA SER A 18 48.34 -30.21 3.99
C SER A 18 47.76 -31.50 3.34
N LEU A 19 47.57 -31.48 2.05
CA LEU A 19 48.30 -32.12 0.95
C LEU A 19 48.20 -33.64 0.79
N ALA A 20 48.01 -33.99 -0.45
CA ALA A 20 48.48 -35.13 -1.24
C ALA A 20 47.51 -36.36 -1.27
N GLY A 21 47.29 -37.01 -2.37
CA GLY A 21 47.81 -36.95 -3.73
C GLY A 21 47.36 -38.19 -4.51
N CYS A 22 47.40 -38.04 -5.85
CA CYS A 22 47.73 -39.00 -6.88
C CYS A 22 47.03 -40.38 -6.93
N SER A 23 46.55 -40.86 -7.98
CA SER A 23 46.89 -40.99 -9.42
C SER A 23 46.41 -42.36 -9.93
N GLY A 24 46.11 -42.47 -11.21
CA GLY A 24 46.33 -43.71 -11.99
C GLY A 24 45.07 -44.15 -12.77
N THR A 25 44.97 -43.66 -13.94
CA THR A 25 45.19 -44.18 -15.31
C THR A 25 44.53 -45.48 -15.75
N LYS A 26 43.77 -45.37 -16.88
CA LYS A 26 43.77 -46.29 -18.08
C LYS A 26 43.01 -47.62 -17.93
N ASP A 27 42.38 -48.14 -18.94
CA ASP A 27 42.26 -48.08 -20.40
C ASP A 27 40.94 -48.77 -20.81
N ALA A 28 40.25 -48.27 -21.75
CA ALA A 28 40.07 -48.64 -23.14
C ALA A 28 39.20 -49.89 -23.48
N ALA A 29 38.42 -49.63 -24.48
CA ALA A 29 37.97 -50.46 -25.61
C ALA A 29 36.62 -51.20 -25.44
N GLU A 30 35.66 -50.77 -26.24
CA GLU A 30 35.24 -51.22 -27.59
C GLU A 30 34.27 -52.42 -27.56
N SER A 31 33.10 -52.34 -28.04
CA SER A 31 32.57 -52.60 -29.34
C SER A 31 31.07 -52.96 -29.37
N THR A 32 30.36 -52.25 -30.19
CA THR A 32 29.55 -52.61 -31.37
C THR A 32 28.22 -53.35 -31.26
N GLN A 33 27.24 -52.71 -31.91
CA GLN A 33 26.12 -53.24 -32.70
C GLN A 33 24.91 -53.83 -31.97
N ALA A 34 23.72 -53.56 -32.28
CA ALA A 34 22.90 -52.93 -33.36
C ALA A 34 21.49 -53.53 -33.27
N GLU A 35 20.51 -52.77 -33.75
CA GLU A 35 19.18 -53.17 -34.22
C GLU A 35 18.15 -53.63 -33.14
N ALA A 36 16.90 -53.20 -33.10
CA ALA A 36 15.99 -52.65 -34.10
C ALA A 36 14.72 -52.12 -33.41
N GLU A 37 14.20 -51.07 -33.99
CA GLU A 37 12.80 -50.63 -34.08
C GLU A 37 11.71 -51.31 -33.24
N THR A 38 10.96 -50.50 -32.48
CA THR A 38 9.51 -50.43 -32.63
C THR A 38 8.97 -49.12 -32.01
N SER A 39 8.37 -48.30 -32.82
CA SER A 39 7.59 -47.12 -32.50
C SER A 39 6.42 -47.42 -31.58
N THR A 40 6.29 -46.66 -30.52
CA THR A 40 4.99 -46.35 -29.92
C THR A 40 5.00 -44.89 -29.52
N GLU A 41 4.26 -44.10 -30.29
CA GLU A 41 3.89 -42.73 -29.97
C GLU A 41 3.00 -42.79 -28.73
N GLU A 42 3.56 -42.38 -27.61
CA GLU A 42 2.81 -42.07 -26.38
C GLU A 42 2.98 -40.57 -26.16
N ALA A 43 1.85 -39.88 -26.34
CA ALA A 43 1.75 -38.45 -26.09
C ALA A 43 2.18 -38.15 -24.64
N ALA A 44 3.37 -37.60 -24.47
CA ALA A 44 3.75 -36.96 -23.24
C ALA A 44 2.93 -35.67 -23.13
N ALA A 45 1.96 -35.65 -22.22
CA ALA A 45 1.45 -34.43 -21.67
C ALA A 45 2.64 -33.71 -21.02
N GLU A 46 2.99 -32.55 -21.56
CA GLU A 46 3.88 -31.62 -20.88
C GLU A 46 3.18 -31.22 -19.57
N GLU A 47 3.56 -31.80 -18.46
CA GLU A 47 3.41 -31.18 -17.16
C GLU A 47 4.28 -29.91 -17.23
N GLU A 48 3.64 -28.76 -17.40
CA GLU A 48 4.23 -27.47 -17.08
C GLU A 48 4.61 -27.53 -15.59
N THR A 49 5.87 -27.89 -15.31
CA THR A 49 6.44 -27.71 -14.00
C THR A 49 6.41 -26.21 -13.73
N ALA A 50 5.55 -25.79 -12.82
CA ALA A 50 5.56 -24.44 -12.25
C ALA A 50 7.05 -24.10 -11.92
N LYS A 51 7.52 -23.00 -12.47
CA LYS A 51 8.83 -22.47 -12.16
C LYS A 51 8.85 -22.19 -10.67
N GLU A 52 9.65 -22.96 -9.95
CA GLU A 52 9.89 -22.76 -8.53
C GLU A 52 10.45 -21.32 -8.40
N SER A 53 9.74 -20.44 -7.69
CA SER A 53 10.21 -19.07 -7.42
C SER A 53 11.46 -19.14 -6.54
N ASP A 54 12.44 -18.29 -6.81
CA ASP A 54 13.66 -18.18 -5.97
C ASP A 54 13.37 -17.47 -4.62
N LEU A 55 12.11 -17.07 -4.36
CA LEU A 55 11.68 -16.38 -3.15
C LEU A 55 11.21 -17.37 -2.09
N ASP A 56 11.86 -17.35 -0.92
CA ASP A 56 11.44 -18.12 0.24
C ASP A 56 10.32 -17.40 1.04
N LYS A 57 10.23 -16.07 0.91
CA LYS A 57 9.32 -15.23 1.71
C LYS A 57 8.82 -14.03 0.91
N LEU A 58 7.55 -13.71 1.09
CA LEU A 58 6.88 -12.54 0.51
C LEU A 58 6.21 -11.72 1.62
N THR A 59 6.59 -10.45 1.75
CA THR A 59 6.06 -9.56 2.79
C THR A 59 5.15 -8.52 2.16
N PHE A 60 3.91 -8.43 2.68
CA PHE A 60 2.90 -7.44 2.33
C PHE A 60 2.77 -6.37 3.41
N THR A 61 2.37 -5.16 3.05
CA THR A 61 1.86 -4.24 4.07
C THR A 61 0.47 -4.66 4.53
N TYR A 62 0.23 -4.57 5.85
CA TYR A 62 -1.08 -4.79 6.46
C TYR A 62 -1.57 -3.49 7.08
N VAL A 63 -2.63 -2.92 6.52
CA VAL A 63 -3.22 -1.66 6.97
C VAL A 63 -4.75 -1.77 6.91
N THR A 64 -5.41 -1.66 8.05
CA THR A 64 -6.88 -1.79 8.14
C THR A 64 -7.61 -0.46 7.99
N SER A 65 -6.93 0.65 8.27
CA SER A 65 -7.49 2.02 8.25
C SER A 65 -7.16 2.75 6.93
N PRO A 66 -8.04 3.64 6.40
CA PRO A 66 -9.29 4.10 7.01
C PRO A 66 -10.46 3.12 6.94
N LEU A 67 -10.58 2.30 5.89
CA LEU A 67 -11.50 1.16 5.74
C LEU A 67 -10.96 0.24 4.62
N ASN A 68 -9.93 -0.53 4.93
CA ASN A 68 -9.26 -1.38 3.95
C ASN A 68 -9.86 -2.79 3.94
N VAL A 69 -11.10 -2.89 3.42
CA VAL A 69 -11.89 -4.13 3.40
C VAL A 69 -11.16 -5.29 2.71
N PRO A 70 -10.55 -5.12 1.50
CA PRO A 70 -9.83 -6.22 0.86
C PRO A 70 -8.71 -6.80 1.72
N THR A 71 -7.94 -5.95 2.42
CA THR A 71 -6.87 -6.37 3.34
C THR A 71 -7.40 -7.19 4.52
N ILE A 72 -8.53 -6.77 5.09
CA ILE A 72 -9.16 -7.46 6.23
C ILE A 72 -9.70 -8.83 5.79
N ILE A 73 -10.37 -8.89 4.63
CA ILE A 73 -10.90 -10.15 4.09
C ILE A 73 -9.77 -11.09 3.71
N GLU A 74 -8.75 -10.60 3.01
CA GLU A 74 -7.57 -11.36 2.64
C GLU A 74 -6.98 -12.08 3.87
N LYS A 75 -6.68 -11.31 4.92
CA LYS A 75 -6.07 -11.82 6.14
C LYS A 75 -6.96 -12.78 6.91
N ASN A 76 -8.26 -12.46 7.00
CA ASN A 76 -9.24 -13.31 7.69
C ASN A 76 -9.42 -14.67 7.00
N GLN A 77 -9.42 -14.68 5.67
CA GLN A 77 -9.60 -15.90 4.87
C GLN A 77 -8.29 -16.64 4.59
N GLY A 78 -7.12 -16.03 4.88
CA GLY A 78 -5.80 -16.59 4.62
C GLY A 78 -5.52 -16.81 3.14
N ILE A 79 -6.00 -15.89 2.27
CA ILE A 79 -5.95 -16.07 0.82
C ILE A 79 -4.50 -16.02 0.34
N PHE A 80 -3.71 -15.04 0.79
CA PHE A 80 -2.30 -14.95 0.39
C PHE A 80 -1.47 -16.09 0.95
N GLU A 81 -1.66 -16.47 2.23
CA GLU A 81 -0.95 -17.60 2.82
C GLU A 81 -1.22 -18.91 2.06
N LYS A 82 -2.46 -19.12 1.58
CA LYS A 82 -2.80 -20.29 0.76
C LYS A 82 -2.18 -20.20 -0.63
N THR A 83 -2.39 -19.08 -1.34
CA THR A 83 -1.95 -18.87 -2.73
C THR A 83 -0.44 -19.03 -2.86
N PHE A 84 0.34 -18.34 -2.01
CA PHE A 84 1.79 -18.36 -2.07
C PHE A 84 2.39 -19.56 -1.33
N GLY A 85 1.70 -20.08 -0.31
CA GLY A 85 2.08 -21.34 0.36
C GLY A 85 2.07 -22.54 -0.57
N ASP A 86 1.15 -22.59 -1.54
CA ASP A 86 1.14 -23.62 -2.60
C ASP A 86 2.36 -23.51 -3.53
N MET A 87 3.01 -22.34 -3.60
CA MET A 87 4.28 -22.12 -4.31
C MET A 87 5.52 -22.35 -3.42
N GLY A 88 5.34 -22.71 -2.16
CA GLY A 88 6.42 -22.89 -1.17
C GLY A 88 6.95 -21.59 -0.58
N ILE A 89 6.21 -20.47 -0.73
CA ILE A 89 6.61 -19.14 -0.26
C ILE A 89 5.90 -18.83 1.06
N GLU A 90 6.65 -18.42 2.08
CA GLU A 90 6.11 -17.94 3.34
C GLU A 90 5.55 -16.51 3.17
N VAL A 91 4.32 -16.25 3.63
CA VAL A 91 3.72 -14.92 3.64
C VAL A 91 3.91 -14.27 5.01
N ASP A 92 4.36 -13.01 5.00
CA ASP A 92 4.49 -12.17 6.19
C ASP A 92 3.80 -10.83 5.99
N TYR A 93 3.47 -10.16 7.11
CA TYR A 93 2.73 -8.90 7.11
C TYR A 93 3.45 -7.84 7.93
N ALA A 94 3.67 -6.68 7.31
CA ALA A 94 4.26 -5.50 7.94
C ALA A 94 3.16 -4.48 8.25
N GLU A 95 2.93 -4.23 9.54
CA GLU A 95 1.97 -3.22 10.01
C GLU A 95 2.58 -1.82 9.91
N LEU A 96 2.54 -1.21 8.72
CA LEU A 96 3.08 0.11 8.44
C LEU A 96 1.93 1.07 8.10
N THR A 97 1.57 1.92 9.05
CA THR A 97 0.42 2.85 8.90
C THR A 97 0.77 4.17 8.23
N SER A 98 2.05 4.49 8.09
CA SER A 98 2.55 5.68 7.39
C SER A 98 2.98 5.34 5.97
N GLY A 99 2.51 6.09 4.97
CA GLY A 99 2.92 5.89 3.57
C GLY A 99 4.42 6.10 3.36
N ALA A 100 5.07 6.96 4.14
CA ALA A 100 6.52 7.13 4.10
C ALA A 100 7.26 5.88 4.59
N ASP A 101 6.81 5.26 5.68
CA ASP A 101 7.41 4.02 6.18
C ASP A 101 7.19 2.86 5.20
N GLN A 102 5.99 2.79 4.58
CA GLN A 102 5.69 1.79 3.55
C GLN A 102 6.63 1.92 2.36
N THR A 103 6.75 3.10 1.77
CA THR A 103 7.62 3.32 0.59
C THR A 103 9.10 3.15 0.92
N GLN A 104 9.52 3.46 2.14
CA GLN A 104 10.87 3.19 2.61
C GLN A 104 11.12 1.68 2.74
N ALA A 105 10.18 0.90 3.30
CA ALA A 105 10.29 -0.54 3.44
C ALA A 105 10.31 -1.24 2.06
N LEU A 106 9.55 -0.74 1.08
CA LEU A 106 9.63 -1.21 -0.30
C LEU A 106 11.02 -0.94 -0.90
N ALA A 107 11.54 0.27 -0.73
CA ALA A 107 12.84 0.67 -1.28
C ALA A 107 14.02 -0.09 -0.65
N SER A 108 13.91 -0.50 0.63
CA SER A 108 14.91 -1.34 1.32
C SER A 108 14.79 -2.83 0.96
N GLY A 109 13.66 -3.27 0.41
CA GLY A 109 13.36 -4.67 0.14
C GLY A 109 12.83 -5.44 1.36
N ASP A 110 12.53 -4.76 2.47
CA ASP A 110 11.91 -5.38 3.65
C ASP A 110 10.44 -5.77 3.38
N VAL A 111 9.80 -5.08 2.44
CA VAL A 111 8.45 -5.36 1.92
C VAL A 111 8.53 -5.47 0.40
N GLN A 112 7.87 -6.46 -0.20
CA GLN A 112 7.83 -6.65 -1.65
C GLN A 112 6.58 -6.04 -2.27
N VAL A 113 5.46 -6.02 -1.54
CA VAL A 113 4.18 -5.52 -2.03
C VAL A 113 3.59 -4.53 -1.03
N LEU A 114 3.39 -3.29 -1.47
CA LEU A 114 2.58 -2.32 -0.73
C LEU A 114 1.12 -2.56 -1.06
N TYR A 115 0.44 -3.27 -0.18
CA TYR A 115 -0.99 -3.57 -0.31
C TYR A 115 -1.80 -2.51 0.45
N ALA A 116 -2.38 -1.56 -0.27
CA ALA A 116 -3.04 -0.36 0.23
C ALA A 116 -2.09 0.82 0.60
N VAL A 117 -1.39 1.37 -0.39
CA VAL A 117 -0.58 2.59 -0.24
C VAL A 117 -1.28 3.81 -0.87
N GLY A 118 -1.23 4.95 -0.20
CA GLY A 118 -1.80 6.20 -0.72
C GLY A 118 -1.08 6.71 -1.98
N GLY A 119 -1.84 7.16 -2.99
CA GLY A 119 -1.29 7.69 -4.25
C GLY A 119 -0.31 8.85 -4.02
N THR A 120 -0.58 9.73 -3.05
CA THR A 120 0.35 10.81 -2.64
C THR A 120 1.72 10.28 -2.23
N SER A 121 1.76 9.17 -1.47
CA SER A 121 3.02 8.55 -1.02
C SER A 121 3.78 7.89 -2.16
N VAL A 122 3.06 7.27 -3.10
CA VAL A 122 3.64 6.69 -4.32
C VAL A 122 4.29 7.78 -5.17
N ILE A 123 3.56 8.87 -5.44
CA ILE A 123 4.07 10.01 -6.22
C ILE A 123 5.30 10.61 -5.55
N LEU A 124 5.23 10.89 -4.24
CA LEU A 124 6.34 11.47 -3.48
C LEU A 124 7.60 10.60 -3.55
N SER A 125 7.44 9.29 -3.39
CA SER A 125 8.55 8.34 -3.43
C SER A 125 9.18 8.28 -4.82
N ALA A 126 8.36 8.21 -5.89
CA ALA A 126 8.83 8.18 -7.27
C ALA A 126 9.50 9.50 -7.69
N ALA A 127 8.93 10.66 -7.31
CA ALA A 127 9.51 11.97 -7.57
C ALA A 127 10.90 12.14 -6.92
N ASN A 128 11.15 11.44 -5.81
CA ASN A 128 12.47 11.37 -5.17
C ASN A 128 13.38 10.26 -5.75
N GLY A 129 12.99 9.64 -6.86
CA GLY A 129 13.81 8.68 -7.61
C GLY A 129 13.74 7.24 -7.10
N ALA A 130 12.78 6.89 -6.26
CA ALA A 130 12.59 5.51 -5.85
C ALA A 130 12.03 4.65 -6.99
N ASP A 131 12.44 3.39 -7.05
CA ASP A 131 11.83 2.38 -7.89
C ASP A 131 10.51 1.93 -7.26
N ILE A 132 9.41 2.54 -7.71
CA ILE A 132 8.05 2.21 -7.27
C ILE A 132 7.10 2.30 -8.46
N LYS A 133 6.24 1.29 -8.62
CA LYS A 133 5.25 1.19 -9.68
C LYS A 133 3.89 0.83 -9.10
N VAL A 134 2.86 1.41 -9.68
CA VAL A 134 1.47 1.04 -9.42
C VAL A 134 1.15 -0.21 -10.23
N LEU A 135 0.85 -1.30 -9.54
CA LEU A 135 0.44 -2.56 -10.15
C LEU A 135 -1.04 -2.51 -10.58
N ASN A 136 -1.88 -2.11 -9.63
CA ASN A 136 -3.32 -1.91 -9.84
C ASN A 136 -3.89 -0.96 -8.77
N MET A 137 -5.19 -0.66 -8.88
CA MET A 137 -5.89 0.12 -7.87
C MET A 137 -6.26 -0.78 -6.68
N TYR A 138 -6.28 -0.19 -5.49
CA TYR A 138 -6.80 -0.81 -4.28
C TYR A 138 -8.18 -0.26 -3.94
N SER A 139 -8.34 1.07 -3.93
CA SER A 139 -9.62 1.72 -3.71
C SER A 139 -9.63 3.18 -4.16
N ARG A 140 -10.84 3.72 -4.34
CA ARG A 140 -11.14 5.13 -4.53
C ARG A 140 -12.25 5.52 -3.55
N SER A 141 -12.03 6.57 -2.77
CA SER A 141 -12.96 6.90 -1.68
C SER A 141 -13.00 8.40 -1.35
N PRO A 142 -13.24 9.29 -2.32
CA PRO A 142 -13.19 10.73 -2.07
C PRO A 142 -14.11 11.16 -0.93
N LYS A 143 -15.34 10.64 -0.85
CA LYS A 143 -16.32 10.98 0.21
C LYS A 143 -15.93 10.51 1.60
N ALA A 144 -15.00 9.55 1.72
CA ALA A 144 -14.54 9.05 3.00
C ALA A 144 -13.51 9.98 3.68
N PHE A 145 -12.98 10.96 2.94
CA PHE A 145 -12.06 11.99 3.44
C PHE A 145 -12.83 13.27 3.70
N CYS A 146 -12.84 13.73 4.95
CA CYS A 146 -13.77 14.75 5.43
C CYS A 146 -13.08 15.82 6.27
N MET A 147 -13.68 16.99 6.27
CA MET A 147 -13.39 18.12 7.14
C MET A 147 -14.57 18.33 8.10
N TYR A 148 -14.36 18.14 9.40
CA TYR A 148 -15.42 18.31 10.41
C TYR A 148 -15.15 19.46 11.36
N SER A 149 -16.21 20.17 11.76
CA SER A 149 -16.18 21.25 12.75
C SER A 149 -17.34 21.11 13.76
N LYS A 150 -17.20 21.77 14.92
CA LYS A 150 -18.32 22.04 15.84
C LYS A 150 -19.09 23.33 15.50
N ASP A 151 -18.50 24.18 14.66
CA ASP A 151 -19.06 25.46 14.23
C ASP A 151 -19.84 25.28 12.92
N GLU A 152 -21.15 25.25 13.00
CA GLU A 152 -22.06 25.13 11.85
C GLU A 152 -21.99 26.32 10.87
N SER A 153 -21.35 27.43 11.25
CA SER A 153 -21.15 28.59 10.37
C SER A 153 -20.04 28.41 9.35
N LEU A 154 -19.18 27.39 9.49
CA LEU A 154 -18.09 27.08 8.57
C LEU A 154 -18.61 26.31 7.35
N THR A 155 -19.19 27.01 6.39
CA THR A 155 -19.87 26.42 5.21
C THR A 155 -19.24 26.77 3.88
N THR A 156 -18.22 27.66 3.87
CA THR A 156 -17.49 28.06 2.66
C THR A 156 -16.00 28.14 2.94
N PRO A 157 -15.14 28.05 1.91
CA PRO A 157 -13.69 28.17 2.12
C PRO A 157 -13.31 29.49 2.81
N GLU A 158 -13.96 30.62 2.48
CA GLU A 158 -13.67 31.89 3.09
C GLU A 158 -13.95 31.95 4.59
N SER A 159 -14.92 31.13 5.06
CA SER A 159 -15.22 31.02 6.49
C SER A 159 -14.09 30.38 7.29
N LEU A 160 -13.15 29.69 6.61
CA LEU A 160 -11.98 29.06 7.23
C LEU A 160 -10.82 30.02 7.45
N ARG A 161 -10.88 31.27 6.93
CA ARG A 161 -9.78 32.25 7.06
C ARG A 161 -9.38 32.46 8.52
N GLY A 162 -8.09 32.21 8.81
CA GLY A 162 -7.53 32.35 10.15
C GLY A 162 -7.97 31.27 11.17
N LYS A 163 -8.76 30.27 10.74
CA LYS A 163 -9.14 29.13 11.60
C LYS A 163 -7.98 28.16 11.78
N THR A 164 -7.98 27.46 12.90
CA THR A 164 -7.01 26.41 13.18
C THR A 164 -7.54 25.07 12.64
N ILE A 165 -6.83 24.54 11.65
CA ILE A 165 -7.20 23.29 10.95
C ILE A 165 -6.08 22.27 11.18
N ALA A 166 -6.44 21.07 11.61
CA ALA A 166 -5.47 20.02 11.90
C ALA A 166 -5.70 18.74 11.13
N GLY A 167 -4.60 18.12 10.69
CA GLY A 167 -4.59 16.83 9.99
C GLY A 167 -3.20 16.46 9.51
N PRO A 168 -3.02 15.24 8.93
CA PRO A 168 -1.72 14.76 8.52
C PRO A 168 -1.25 15.42 7.21
N THR A 169 -0.06 16.01 7.25
CA THR A 169 0.58 16.65 6.09
C THR A 169 0.98 15.59 5.05
N GLY A 170 0.87 15.94 3.75
CA GLY A 170 1.32 15.09 2.65
C GLY A 170 0.39 13.91 2.35
N THR A 171 -0.87 14.00 2.76
CA THR A 171 -1.87 12.97 2.56
C THR A 171 -3.06 13.49 1.74
N ASN A 172 -3.97 12.59 1.33
CA ASN A 172 -5.24 12.97 0.70
C ASN A 172 -6.06 13.98 1.54
N LEU A 173 -5.92 13.97 2.86
CA LEU A 173 -6.57 14.96 3.74
C LEU A 173 -5.96 16.35 3.59
N HIS A 174 -4.65 16.45 3.42
CA HIS A 174 -3.99 17.73 3.14
C HIS A 174 -4.38 18.23 1.76
N GLU A 175 -4.38 17.36 0.75
CA GLU A 175 -4.85 17.67 -0.61
C GLU A 175 -6.30 18.16 -0.61
N LEU A 176 -7.20 17.51 0.16
CA LEU A 176 -8.58 17.96 0.33
C LEU A 176 -8.67 19.40 0.84
N LEU A 177 -7.95 19.74 1.90
CA LEU A 177 -7.95 21.10 2.45
C LEU A 177 -7.49 22.12 1.42
N VAL A 178 -6.34 21.88 0.78
CA VAL A 178 -5.79 22.84 -0.20
C VAL A 178 -6.69 22.96 -1.42
N SER A 179 -7.23 21.84 -1.94
CA SER A 179 -8.18 21.83 -3.05
C SER A 179 -9.46 22.59 -2.70
N TYR A 180 -9.98 22.42 -1.48
CA TYR A 180 -11.16 23.18 -1.02
C TYR A 180 -10.89 24.67 -0.93
N LEU A 181 -9.77 25.09 -0.33
CA LEU A 181 -9.37 26.50 -0.25
C LEU A 181 -9.18 27.12 -1.64
N ALA A 182 -8.59 26.38 -2.57
CA ALA A 182 -8.34 26.83 -3.93
C ALA A 182 -9.64 27.16 -4.71
N THR A 183 -10.77 26.53 -4.39
CA THR A 183 -12.07 26.86 -5.01
C THR A 183 -12.49 28.32 -4.79
N ALA A 184 -11.96 28.97 -3.76
CA ALA A 184 -12.17 30.40 -3.46
C ALA A 184 -10.93 31.30 -3.67
N GLY A 185 -9.88 30.73 -4.36
CA GLY A 185 -8.62 31.46 -4.56
C GLY A 185 -7.83 31.67 -3.28
N MET A 186 -8.08 30.84 -2.25
CA MET A 186 -7.32 30.82 -1.00
C MET A 186 -6.20 29.78 -1.07
N THR A 187 -5.22 29.95 -0.18
CA THR A 187 -4.09 29.03 -0.02
C THR A 187 -3.99 28.55 1.42
N ILE A 188 -3.08 27.63 1.68
CA ILE A 188 -2.83 27.12 3.03
C ILE A 188 -2.38 28.23 4.00
N ASP A 189 -1.78 29.31 3.49
CA ASP A 189 -1.32 30.47 4.29
C ASP A 189 -2.49 31.32 4.81
N ASP A 190 -3.70 31.14 4.29
CA ASP A 190 -4.91 31.85 4.75
C ASP A 190 -5.51 31.22 6.03
N VAL A 191 -5.00 30.04 6.46
CA VAL A 191 -5.46 29.30 7.63
C VAL A 191 -4.29 28.97 8.56
N ASN A 192 -4.57 28.56 9.80
CA ASN A 192 -3.56 28.08 10.72
C ASN A 192 -3.50 26.54 10.65
N TYR A 193 -2.78 26.01 9.67
CA TYR A 193 -2.67 24.57 9.49
C TYR A 193 -1.68 23.97 10.51
N VAL A 194 -2.09 22.86 11.15
CA VAL A 194 -1.29 22.13 12.13
C VAL A 194 -1.18 20.66 11.73
N ASN A 195 0.05 20.17 11.52
CA ASN A 195 0.29 18.76 11.25
C ASN A 195 0.01 17.92 12.49
N MET A 196 -1.00 17.06 12.42
CA MET A 196 -1.40 16.12 13.46
C MET A 196 -1.85 14.80 12.84
N SER A 197 -1.75 13.70 13.62
CA SER A 197 -2.42 12.45 13.27
C SER A 197 -3.95 12.63 13.24
N ILE A 198 -4.67 11.75 12.54
CA ILE A 198 -6.14 11.80 12.51
C ILE A 198 -6.76 11.73 13.92
N PRO A 199 -6.33 10.81 14.81
CA PRO A 199 -6.84 10.77 16.17
C PRO A 199 -6.56 12.05 16.97
N ASP A 200 -5.36 12.64 16.83
CA ASP A 200 -4.98 13.86 17.56
C ASP A 200 -5.76 15.08 17.03
N ALA A 201 -5.98 15.20 15.73
CA ALA A 201 -6.79 16.24 15.11
C ALA A 201 -8.25 16.17 15.63
N LYS A 202 -8.81 14.96 15.68
CA LYS A 202 -10.16 14.73 16.24
C LYS A 202 -10.20 15.07 17.74
N ALA A 203 -9.21 14.65 18.53
CA ALA A 203 -9.13 15.01 19.96
C ALA A 203 -8.98 16.52 20.14
N GLY A 204 -8.21 17.21 19.28
CA GLY A 204 -8.09 18.66 19.27
C GLY A 204 -9.43 19.36 19.00
N LEU A 205 -10.21 18.85 18.05
CA LEU A 205 -11.57 19.32 17.77
C LEU A 205 -12.50 19.08 18.95
N ASP A 206 -12.42 17.91 19.58
CA ASP A 206 -13.22 17.58 20.78
C ASP A 206 -12.89 18.50 21.94
N GLY A 207 -11.63 18.81 22.12
CA GLY A 207 -11.13 19.73 23.15
C GLY A 207 -11.29 21.22 22.85
N GLY A 208 -11.64 21.57 21.61
CA GLY A 208 -11.82 22.96 21.16
C GLY A 208 -10.51 23.73 20.92
N SER A 209 -9.38 23.03 20.80
CA SER A 209 -8.07 23.61 20.41
C SER A 209 -7.90 23.68 18.89
N VAL A 210 -8.73 22.99 18.13
CA VAL A 210 -8.79 22.93 16.69
C VAL A 210 -10.22 23.33 16.26
N ASP A 211 -10.33 24.20 15.26
CA ASP A 211 -11.64 24.61 14.71
C ASP A 211 -12.18 23.59 13.70
N VAL A 212 -11.28 22.98 12.89
CA VAL A 212 -11.61 21.99 11.89
C VAL A 212 -10.60 20.82 11.96
N ALA A 213 -11.10 19.59 12.05
CA ALA A 213 -10.30 18.39 11.96
C ALA A 213 -10.44 17.73 10.57
N LEU A 214 -9.32 17.36 9.99
CA LEU A 214 -9.24 16.54 8.78
C LEU A 214 -9.23 15.08 9.22
N VAL A 215 -10.25 14.33 8.84
CA VAL A 215 -10.49 12.96 9.31
C VAL A 215 -10.99 12.06 8.18
N ALA A 216 -10.81 10.75 8.34
CA ALA A 216 -11.27 9.75 7.38
C ALA A 216 -11.75 8.48 8.08
N GLY A 217 -12.44 7.61 7.35
CA GLY A 217 -12.88 6.29 7.81
C GLY A 217 -13.72 6.34 9.08
N ALA A 218 -13.44 5.44 10.02
CA ALA A 218 -14.17 5.34 11.29
C ALA A 218 -14.19 6.64 12.11
N THR A 219 -13.10 7.43 12.05
CA THR A 219 -13.02 8.71 12.75
C THR A 219 -13.99 9.74 12.15
N ALA A 220 -14.09 9.78 10.81
CA ALA A 220 -15.05 10.65 10.11
C ALA A 220 -16.51 10.21 10.40
N TYR A 221 -16.77 8.91 10.33
CA TYR A 221 -18.07 8.35 10.68
C TYR A 221 -18.49 8.73 12.10
N ASN A 222 -17.60 8.53 13.07
CA ASN A 222 -17.87 8.87 14.47
C ASN A 222 -18.09 10.37 14.69
N ALA A 223 -17.37 11.24 13.96
CA ALA A 223 -17.60 12.69 14.03
C ALA A 223 -19.02 13.06 13.55
N GLY A 224 -19.47 12.45 12.45
CA GLY A 224 -20.84 12.60 11.95
C GLY A 224 -21.89 12.11 12.95
N GLN A 225 -21.68 10.94 13.59
CA GLN A 225 -22.60 10.39 14.62
C GLN A 225 -22.65 11.28 15.87
N GLN A 226 -21.58 11.98 16.20
CA GLN A 226 -21.54 12.96 17.30
C GLN A 226 -22.24 14.28 16.94
N GLY A 227 -22.76 14.40 15.73
CA GLY A 227 -23.47 15.59 15.25
C GLY A 227 -22.54 16.75 14.90
N TYR A 228 -21.25 16.49 14.58
CA TYR A 228 -20.36 17.52 14.08
C TYR A 228 -20.76 17.92 12.67
N HIS A 229 -20.54 19.19 12.36
CA HIS A 229 -20.84 19.77 11.04
C HIS A 229 -19.80 19.31 10.02
N LEU A 230 -20.26 18.70 8.92
CA LEU A 230 -19.41 18.40 7.76
C LEU A 230 -19.18 19.71 6.99
N VAL A 231 -17.95 20.21 7.02
CA VAL A 231 -17.53 21.42 6.28
C VAL A 231 -17.38 21.11 4.80
N ALA A 232 -16.70 20.02 4.48
CA ALA A 232 -16.53 19.50 3.12
C ALA A 232 -16.09 18.04 3.18
N ASP A 233 -16.34 17.31 2.10
CA ASP A 233 -15.71 16.04 1.79
C ASP A 233 -14.92 16.14 0.48
N GLY A 234 -14.29 15.03 0.06
CA GLY A 234 -13.43 15.01 -1.13
C GLY A 234 -14.18 14.91 -2.45
N GLU A 235 -15.52 14.81 -2.48
CA GLU A 235 -16.26 14.65 -3.73
C GLU A 235 -16.04 15.84 -4.65
N GLY A 236 -15.57 15.59 -5.88
CA GLY A 236 -15.25 16.63 -6.87
C GLY A 236 -13.99 17.45 -6.57
N LEU A 237 -13.34 17.25 -5.41
CA LEU A 237 -12.11 17.95 -5.01
C LEU A 237 -10.86 17.06 -5.20
N ILE A 238 -10.90 15.86 -4.70
CA ILE A 238 -9.81 14.87 -4.78
C ILE A 238 -10.34 13.53 -5.28
N LYS A 239 -9.44 12.64 -5.71
CA LYS A 239 -9.79 11.25 -6.06
C LYS A 239 -9.62 10.30 -4.87
N ALA A 240 -8.77 10.63 -3.91
CA ALA A 240 -8.44 9.81 -2.75
C ALA A 240 -8.08 8.38 -3.15
N ILE A 241 -7.12 8.26 -4.06
CA ILE A 241 -6.70 6.99 -4.64
C ILE A 241 -5.75 6.25 -3.68
N ILE A 242 -6.04 4.99 -3.50
CA ILE A 242 -5.17 4.02 -2.84
C ILE A 242 -4.79 2.97 -3.89
N ALA A 243 -3.53 2.57 -3.91
CA ALA A 243 -2.98 1.66 -4.90
C ALA A 243 -2.33 0.42 -4.26
N VAL A 244 -2.14 -0.61 -5.08
CA VAL A 244 -1.19 -1.68 -4.83
C VAL A 244 0.09 -1.34 -5.60
N ALA A 245 1.23 -1.37 -4.92
CA ALA A 245 2.50 -0.98 -5.54
C ALA A 245 3.62 -1.98 -5.24
N VAL A 246 4.51 -2.11 -6.22
CA VAL A 246 5.71 -2.95 -6.19
C VAL A 246 6.89 -2.15 -6.75
N THR A 247 8.11 -2.70 -6.73
CA THR A 247 9.21 -2.14 -7.54
C THR A 247 9.12 -2.65 -8.99
N GLN A 248 9.62 -1.87 -9.98
CA GLN A 248 9.76 -2.36 -11.36
C GLN A 248 10.62 -3.61 -11.38
N LYS A 249 11.70 -3.60 -10.60
CA LYS A 249 12.58 -4.75 -10.49
C LYS A 249 11.85 -6.02 -10.05
N PHE A 250 11.02 -5.93 -8.99
CA PHE A 250 10.24 -7.07 -8.50
C PHE A 250 9.25 -7.58 -9.55
N TYR A 251 8.58 -6.67 -10.24
CA TYR A 251 7.66 -7.00 -11.33
C TYR A 251 8.35 -7.78 -12.46
N ASP A 252 9.55 -7.33 -12.86
CA ASP A 252 10.29 -7.96 -13.97
C ASP A 252 10.90 -9.31 -13.59
N GLU A 253 11.33 -9.47 -12.33
CA GLU A 253 12.00 -10.68 -11.84
C GLU A 253 11.01 -11.79 -11.43
N HIS A 254 9.77 -11.44 -11.01
CA HIS A 254 8.81 -12.38 -10.45
C HIS A 254 7.41 -12.29 -11.09
N PRO A 255 7.29 -12.44 -12.43
CA PRO A 255 5.99 -12.32 -13.11
C PRO A 255 4.98 -13.37 -12.62
N GLU A 256 5.44 -14.56 -12.19
CA GLU A 256 4.60 -15.61 -11.62
C GLU A 256 3.96 -15.20 -10.28
N ILE A 257 4.67 -14.41 -9.47
CA ILE A 257 4.14 -13.84 -8.21
C ILE A 257 3.08 -12.79 -8.52
N ILE A 258 3.32 -11.94 -9.52
CA ILE A 258 2.38 -10.91 -9.95
C ILE A 258 1.08 -11.53 -10.45
N GLU A 259 1.15 -12.57 -11.28
CA GLU A 259 -0.04 -13.28 -11.78
C GLU A 259 -0.83 -13.89 -10.62
N LYS A 260 -0.16 -14.54 -9.68
CA LYS A 260 -0.81 -15.12 -8.49
C LYS A 260 -1.40 -14.08 -7.54
N LEU A 261 -0.78 -12.91 -7.44
CA LEU A 261 -1.34 -11.79 -6.68
C LEU A 261 -2.63 -11.27 -7.33
N GLU A 262 -2.66 -11.11 -8.66
CA GLU A 262 -3.86 -10.68 -9.38
C GLU A 262 -5.01 -11.73 -9.25
N GLU A 263 -4.69 -13.04 -9.30
CA GLU A 263 -5.65 -14.12 -9.05
C GLU A 263 -6.20 -14.04 -7.60
N ALA A 264 -5.33 -13.87 -6.61
CA ALA A 264 -5.74 -13.77 -5.20
C ALA A 264 -6.60 -12.53 -4.95
N GLN A 265 -6.29 -11.39 -5.60
CA GLN A 265 -7.13 -10.18 -5.54
C GLN A 265 -8.52 -10.41 -6.15
N THR A 266 -8.61 -11.22 -7.20
CA THR A 266 -9.90 -11.62 -7.77
C THR A 266 -10.68 -12.50 -6.79
N GLU A 267 -10.04 -13.47 -6.11
CA GLU A 267 -10.69 -14.29 -5.07
C GLU A 267 -11.22 -13.43 -3.92
N ILE A 268 -10.47 -12.39 -3.51
CA ILE A 268 -10.91 -11.43 -2.49
C ILE A 268 -12.15 -10.66 -2.96
N ALA A 269 -12.12 -10.14 -4.18
CA ALA A 269 -13.25 -9.39 -4.75
C ALA A 269 -14.51 -10.26 -4.88
N ASP A 270 -14.35 -11.50 -5.37
CA ASP A 270 -15.44 -12.48 -5.48
C ASP A 270 -16.05 -12.81 -4.11
N PHE A 271 -15.20 -12.99 -3.08
CA PHE A 271 -15.69 -13.19 -1.71
C PHE A 271 -16.53 -12.01 -1.21
N MET A 272 -16.06 -10.78 -1.44
CA MET A 272 -16.76 -9.56 -1.04
C MET A 272 -18.11 -9.40 -1.76
N GLU A 273 -18.18 -9.78 -3.05
CA GLU A 273 -19.39 -9.70 -3.86
C GLU A 273 -20.38 -10.83 -3.52
N GLU A 274 -19.91 -12.07 -3.39
CA GLU A 274 -20.75 -13.25 -3.15
C GLU A 274 -21.26 -13.33 -1.69
N LYS A 275 -20.52 -12.73 -0.74
CA LYS A 275 -20.79 -12.83 0.70
C LYS A 275 -20.81 -11.46 1.39
N PRO A 276 -21.64 -10.51 0.94
CA PRO A 276 -21.60 -9.14 1.46
C PRO A 276 -21.87 -9.04 2.97
N ASP A 277 -22.82 -9.81 3.50
CA ASP A 277 -23.15 -9.78 4.93
C ASP A 277 -22.00 -10.35 5.79
N GLU A 278 -21.34 -11.42 5.32
CA GLU A 278 -20.17 -12.01 5.97
C GLU A 278 -18.98 -11.04 5.93
N THR A 279 -18.77 -10.39 4.79
CA THR A 279 -17.76 -9.33 4.62
C THR A 279 -17.96 -8.21 5.65
N MET A 280 -19.18 -7.68 5.76
CA MET A 280 -19.48 -6.61 6.73
C MET A 280 -19.24 -7.06 8.17
N GLN A 281 -19.58 -8.32 8.51
CA GLN A 281 -19.36 -8.85 9.86
C GLN A 281 -17.87 -9.00 10.17
N ILE A 282 -17.07 -9.56 9.24
CA ILE A 282 -15.62 -9.72 9.41
C ILE A 282 -14.97 -8.36 9.63
N VAL A 283 -15.31 -7.35 8.81
CA VAL A 283 -14.76 -6.00 8.94
C VAL A 283 -15.20 -5.33 10.24
N ALA A 284 -16.44 -5.52 10.66
CA ALA A 284 -16.96 -4.99 11.92
C ALA A 284 -16.21 -5.57 13.13
N ASP A 285 -15.97 -6.89 13.12
CA ASP A 285 -15.24 -7.59 14.19
C ASP A 285 -13.77 -7.13 14.26
N GLU A 286 -13.10 -6.97 13.09
CA GLU A 286 -11.72 -6.52 13.03
C GLU A 286 -11.53 -5.07 13.51
N LEU A 287 -12.49 -4.19 13.20
CA LEU A 287 -12.40 -2.75 13.50
C LEU A 287 -13.09 -2.36 14.82
N ASP A 288 -13.69 -3.31 15.56
CA ASP A 288 -14.51 -3.07 16.75
C ASP A 288 -15.64 -2.05 16.48
N LEU A 289 -16.37 -2.28 15.39
CA LEU A 289 -17.48 -1.44 14.91
C LEU A 289 -18.78 -2.24 14.79
N ASP A 290 -19.91 -1.51 14.76
CA ASP A 290 -21.18 -2.11 14.37
C ASP A 290 -21.21 -2.36 12.85
N THR A 291 -21.85 -3.44 12.40
CA THR A 291 -22.01 -3.77 10.97
C THR A 291 -22.73 -2.67 10.18
N ASP A 292 -23.68 -1.95 10.79
CA ASP A 292 -24.36 -0.81 10.15
C ASP A 292 -23.39 0.36 9.91
N ALA A 293 -22.42 0.57 10.81
CA ALA A 293 -21.37 1.57 10.65
C ALA A 293 -20.43 1.19 9.47
N VAL A 294 -20.00 -0.07 9.42
CA VAL A 294 -19.17 -0.58 8.32
C VAL A 294 -19.89 -0.42 6.99
N LYS A 295 -21.16 -0.83 6.91
CA LYS A 295 -21.99 -0.72 5.70
C LYS A 295 -22.12 0.72 5.21
N SER A 296 -22.38 1.67 6.13
CA SER A 296 -22.49 3.09 5.79
C SER A 296 -21.16 3.67 5.25
N MET A 297 -20.03 3.16 5.71
CA MET A 297 -18.72 3.57 5.20
C MET A 297 -18.37 2.84 3.89
N TYR A 298 -18.70 1.55 3.77
CA TYR A 298 -18.41 0.74 2.60
C TYR A 298 -18.95 1.36 1.31
N ASP A 299 -20.17 1.91 1.37
CA ASP A 299 -20.83 2.57 0.23
C ASP A 299 -20.08 3.81 -0.29
N LEU A 300 -19.06 4.29 0.45
CA LEU A 300 -18.22 5.42 0.05
C LEU A 300 -16.97 5.00 -0.74
N TYR A 301 -16.74 3.69 -0.87
CA TYR A 301 -15.53 3.11 -1.48
C TYR A 301 -15.86 2.38 -2.78
N ASP A 302 -14.99 2.56 -3.77
CA ASP A 302 -14.88 1.71 -4.94
C ASP A 302 -13.60 0.88 -4.80
N PHE A 303 -13.74 -0.45 -4.71
CA PHE A 303 -12.64 -1.41 -4.56
C PHE A 303 -12.27 -2.10 -5.89
N SER A 304 -12.70 -1.57 -7.03
CA SER A 304 -12.27 -2.12 -8.34
C SER A 304 -10.77 -1.96 -8.54
N THR A 305 -10.14 -3.02 -9.08
CA THR A 305 -8.67 -3.09 -9.21
C THR A 305 -8.15 -2.55 -10.54
N GLU A 306 -9.01 -2.36 -11.54
CA GLU A 306 -8.63 -1.86 -12.86
C GLU A 306 -8.09 -0.42 -12.79
N ILE A 307 -7.02 -0.14 -13.54
CA ILE A 307 -6.49 1.22 -13.72
C ILE A 307 -7.22 1.87 -14.90
N THR A 308 -8.01 2.89 -14.63
CA THR A 308 -8.74 3.65 -15.65
C THR A 308 -7.98 4.92 -16.06
N ASP A 309 -8.38 5.54 -17.18
CA ASP A 309 -7.84 6.85 -17.56
C ASP A 309 -8.19 7.93 -16.52
N ASP A 310 -9.37 7.84 -15.87
CA ASP A 310 -9.79 8.74 -14.78
C ASP A 310 -8.88 8.61 -13.55
N ASP A 311 -8.32 7.42 -13.28
CA ASP A 311 -7.33 7.23 -12.22
C ASP A 311 -6.00 7.91 -12.55
N LYS A 312 -5.53 7.75 -13.79
CA LYS A 312 -4.30 8.42 -14.27
C LYS A 312 -4.43 9.93 -14.21
N GLU A 313 -5.59 10.48 -14.62
CA GLU A 313 -5.89 11.90 -14.46
C GLU A 313 -5.93 12.31 -12.97
N GLY A 314 -6.47 11.46 -12.10
CA GLY A 314 -6.47 11.67 -10.65
C GLY A 314 -5.07 11.71 -10.07
N PHE A 315 -4.21 10.77 -10.42
CA PHE A 315 -2.80 10.77 -10.03
C PHE A 315 -2.08 12.02 -10.53
N GLN A 316 -2.32 12.44 -11.79
CA GLN A 316 -1.69 13.66 -12.32
C GLN A 316 -2.14 14.90 -11.56
N LYS A 317 -3.44 15.02 -11.27
CA LYS A 317 -3.98 16.13 -10.48
C LYS A 317 -3.33 16.17 -9.07
N THR A 318 -3.15 15.03 -8.43
CA THR A 318 -2.45 14.95 -7.15
C THR A 318 -0.98 15.34 -7.30
N ALA A 319 -0.28 14.90 -8.35
CA ALA A 319 1.12 15.28 -8.61
C ALA A 319 1.27 16.79 -8.86
N ASP A 320 0.37 17.37 -9.63
CA ASP A 320 0.34 18.82 -9.89
C ASP A 320 0.13 19.61 -8.58
N PHE A 321 -0.83 19.17 -7.75
CA PHE A 321 -1.02 19.70 -6.41
C PHE A 321 0.25 19.61 -5.55
N MET A 322 0.94 18.47 -5.56
CA MET A 322 2.16 18.28 -4.78
C MET A 322 3.30 19.19 -5.24
N TYR A 323 3.40 19.43 -6.54
CA TYR A 323 4.34 20.39 -7.10
C TYR A 323 4.00 21.84 -6.72
N GLU A 324 2.73 22.24 -6.90
CA GLU A 324 2.25 23.59 -6.57
C GLU A 324 2.36 23.93 -5.08
N SER A 325 2.18 22.92 -4.21
CA SER A 325 2.33 23.06 -2.76
C SER A 325 3.78 22.92 -2.26
N GLY A 326 4.75 22.67 -3.16
CA GLY A 326 6.16 22.52 -2.80
C GLY A 326 6.49 21.23 -2.08
N MET A 327 5.66 20.18 -2.23
CA MET A 327 5.89 18.85 -1.67
C MET A 327 6.86 18.03 -2.54
N ILE A 328 6.92 18.33 -3.84
CA ILE A 328 7.92 17.83 -4.77
C ILE A 328 8.58 19.03 -5.49
N ASP A 329 9.86 18.91 -5.81
CA ASP A 329 10.67 20.01 -6.34
C ASP A 329 10.44 20.26 -7.84
N GLU A 330 10.00 19.24 -8.58
CA GLU A 330 9.78 19.28 -10.03
C GLU A 330 8.43 18.69 -10.40
N ALA A 331 7.85 19.17 -11.51
CA ALA A 331 6.61 18.59 -12.05
C ALA A 331 6.84 17.12 -12.42
N PHE A 332 5.93 16.25 -12.01
CA PHE A 332 6.06 14.82 -12.17
C PHE A 332 5.03 14.27 -13.17
N ASP A 333 5.50 13.55 -14.18
CA ASP A 333 4.64 12.82 -15.13
C ASP A 333 4.28 11.46 -14.53
N VAL A 334 3.02 11.31 -14.12
CA VAL A 334 2.53 10.09 -13.46
C VAL A 334 2.47 8.86 -14.37
N ASN A 335 2.57 9.02 -15.70
CA ASN A 335 2.62 7.88 -16.61
C ASN A 335 3.81 6.95 -16.31
N GLN A 336 4.88 7.50 -15.68
CA GLN A 336 6.04 6.72 -15.23
C GLN A 336 5.71 5.75 -14.09
N LEU A 337 4.60 5.96 -13.36
CA LEU A 337 4.20 5.11 -12.24
C LEU A 337 3.55 3.80 -12.69
N PHE A 338 2.89 3.80 -13.84
CA PHE A 338 2.10 2.66 -14.28
C PHE A 338 2.97 1.67 -15.03
N ILE A 339 2.75 0.39 -14.76
CA ILE A 339 3.39 -0.71 -15.47
C ILE A 339 2.79 -0.78 -16.88
N GLU A 340 3.64 -0.76 -17.89
CA GLU A 340 3.22 -1.03 -19.28
C GLU A 340 3.02 -2.54 -19.45
N LYS A 341 1.77 -2.99 -19.63
CA LYS A 341 1.39 -4.39 -19.87
C LYS A 341 1.53 -4.75 -21.34
#